data_6b45d5796a10873c287762b0bfdc5292
#
_entry.id   6b45d5796a10873c287762b0bfdc5292
#
_cell.length_a   1.000
_cell.length_b   1.000
_cell.length_c   1.000
_cell.angle_alpha   90.00
_cell.angle_beta   90.00
_cell.angle_gamma   90.00
#
_symmetry.space_group_name_H-M   'P 1'
#
loop_
_entity.id
_entity.type
_entity.pdbx_description
1 polymer ?
#
loop_
_entity_poly.entity_id
_entity_poly.type
_entity_poly.pdbx_seq_one_letter_code
_entity_poly.pdbx_strand_id
1 'polypeptide(L)'
;MPEKEMTAPYSFAATNDERSHKSTADSVHEPKTIIKNNFEALELLRRYNSAKESAKSNDPQNLDLIRADQIEPVAVRWLWKNYFPFGKLSLLSGDPGEGKSTFILTIAALLTRGEPLPFTEPEEKLDPMTVIYQTTEDDPEDTIVPRFMRANGDRTKLFFIKEDKKQLTFSDDRIRSSIMKTGAKLFILDPISAYIGSVNMNAANEVRPQFSSLAQVAKETGCAIVVISHLNKAEGLKALYRIIGSVDISGSVRSVTMIIRDPSEQDKRYFVQAKSNLAALRSGIAFRISEKGIDFLEEIEATAEDLMKKFQNATVGRPDDRMQEAAEFIRQMLADNKPHPAAECESLLTDAGFKQGTIKKAKKFVNARSMKTGDLWNWYLPEVKGSISQ
;
A
#
# COMPACT_ATOMS: atom_id res chain seq x y z
N MET A 1 -12.56 34.86 -63.72
CA MET A 1 -11.59 34.78 -64.81
C MET A 1 -10.22 34.41 -64.27
N PRO A 2 -9.45 33.58 -65.02
CA PRO A 2 -9.80 32.23 -65.46
C PRO A 2 -8.90 31.14 -64.89
N GLU A 3 -9.38 29.95 -65.02
CA GLU A 3 -8.78 28.63 -65.08
C GLU A 3 -7.43 28.56 -65.77
N LYS A 4 -6.59 27.60 -65.33
CA LYS A 4 -5.76 26.82 -66.25
C LYS A 4 -5.57 25.40 -65.65
N GLU A 5 -6.21 24.47 -66.34
CA GLU A 5 -5.83 23.03 -66.43
C GLU A 5 -4.45 22.87 -67.00
N MET A 6 -3.80 21.76 -66.62
CA MET A 6 -2.90 21.00 -67.48
C MET A 6 -2.73 19.57 -66.89
N THR A 7 -3.46 18.64 -67.41
CA THR A 7 -3.18 17.47 -68.26
C THR A 7 -1.97 16.60 -67.90
N ALA A 8 -2.27 15.32 -67.66
CA ALA A 8 -1.39 14.15 -67.73
C ALA A 8 -0.85 13.91 -69.17
N PRO A 9 -0.09 12.89 -69.58
CA PRO A 9 0.13 11.56 -69.00
C PRO A 9 1.59 11.04 -69.25
N TYR A 10 1.93 9.94 -68.58
CA TYR A 10 2.94 9.02 -69.13
C TYR A 10 2.47 7.57 -69.04
N SER A 11 2.14 7.04 -70.20
CA SER A 11 2.00 5.61 -70.51
C SER A 11 3.38 5.01 -70.73
N PHE A 12 3.66 3.83 -70.18
CA PHE A 12 4.74 2.95 -70.67
C PHE A 12 4.18 1.58 -70.99
N ALA A 13 4.47 1.15 -72.18
CA ALA A 13 3.98 -0.02 -72.89
C ALA A 13 4.49 -1.32 -72.31
N ALA A 14 3.66 -2.34 -72.41
CA ALA A 14 3.99 -3.71 -72.26
C ALA A 14 4.91 -4.21 -73.40
N THR A 15 5.94 -4.96 -73.05
CA THR A 15 6.60 -5.89 -73.97
C THR A 15 6.54 -7.28 -73.39
N ASN A 16 5.76 -8.14 -74.05
CA ASN A 16 5.77 -9.60 -73.91
C ASN A 16 7.16 -10.11 -74.30
N ASP A 17 7.74 -10.95 -73.44
CA ASP A 17 8.73 -11.92 -73.85
C ASP A 17 8.42 -13.29 -73.21
N GLU A 18 7.87 -14.17 -74.00
CA GLU A 18 7.64 -15.57 -73.67
C GLU A 18 8.98 -16.31 -73.69
N ARG A 19 9.48 -16.74 -72.53
CA ARG A 19 10.44 -17.85 -72.44
C ARG A 19 10.01 -18.85 -71.37
N SER A 20 9.60 -19.98 -71.84
CA SER A 20 9.35 -21.18 -71.09
C SER A 20 10.54 -21.58 -70.21
N HIS A 21 10.34 -21.62 -68.91
CA HIS A 21 11.14 -22.45 -68.02
C HIS A 21 10.21 -23.36 -67.19
N LYS A 22 10.39 -24.67 -67.40
CA LYS A 22 9.87 -25.76 -66.61
C LYS A 22 10.23 -25.52 -65.15
N SER A 23 9.24 -25.23 -64.32
CA SER A 23 9.33 -25.28 -62.87
C SER A 23 9.09 -26.70 -62.40
N THR A 24 10.13 -27.33 -61.91
CA THR A 24 10.06 -28.53 -61.07
C THR A 24 9.25 -28.20 -59.82
N ALA A 25 8.14 -28.86 -59.63
CA ALA A 25 7.38 -28.80 -58.41
C ALA A 25 8.21 -29.43 -57.28
N ASP A 26 8.80 -28.61 -56.47
CA ASP A 26 9.32 -29.04 -55.17
C ASP A 26 8.07 -29.35 -54.28
N SER A 27 7.89 -30.62 -54.07
CA SER A 27 6.93 -31.19 -53.15
C SER A 27 7.33 -30.73 -51.72
N VAL A 28 6.59 -29.80 -51.19
CA VAL A 28 6.64 -29.49 -49.75
C VAL A 28 6.17 -30.77 -49.04
N HIS A 29 7.10 -31.51 -48.50
CA HIS A 29 6.86 -32.63 -47.62
C HIS A 29 6.27 -32.05 -46.33
N GLU A 30 4.92 -32.15 -46.17
CA GLU A 30 4.30 -32.03 -44.86
C GLU A 30 4.84 -33.14 -43.96
N PRO A 31 5.34 -32.80 -42.76
CA PRO A 31 5.77 -33.83 -41.82
C PRO A 31 4.48 -34.56 -41.34
N LYS A 32 4.24 -35.75 -41.80
CA LYS A 32 3.24 -36.66 -41.22
C LYS A 32 3.71 -37.11 -39.83
N THR A 33 3.62 -36.25 -38.85
CA THR A 33 3.72 -36.65 -37.45
C THR A 33 2.40 -37.25 -37.04
N ILE A 34 2.36 -38.55 -36.85
CA ILE A 34 1.22 -39.26 -36.33
C ILE A 34 1.05 -38.81 -34.86
N ILE A 35 0.13 -37.90 -34.62
CA ILE A 35 -0.19 -37.39 -33.28
C ILE A 35 -0.95 -38.51 -32.57
N LYS A 36 -0.32 -39.15 -31.59
CA LYS A 36 -0.86 -40.31 -30.85
C LYS A 36 -1.97 -39.96 -29.87
N ASN A 37 -2.22 -38.68 -29.57
CA ASN A 37 -3.26 -38.26 -28.64
C ASN A 37 -3.98 -36.99 -29.13
N ASN A 38 -5.31 -37.00 -29.16
CA ASN A 38 -6.14 -35.82 -29.48
C ASN A 38 -5.85 -34.61 -28.60
N PHE A 39 -5.29 -34.82 -27.43
CA PHE A 39 -4.94 -33.75 -26.49
C PHE A 39 -3.71 -32.92 -26.97
N GLU A 40 -2.68 -33.58 -27.48
CA GLU A 40 -1.48 -32.88 -28.02
C GLU A 40 -1.82 -32.11 -29.30
N ALA A 41 -2.70 -32.64 -30.14
CA ALA A 41 -3.19 -31.93 -31.33
C ALA A 41 -3.95 -30.66 -30.98
N LEU A 42 -4.79 -30.72 -29.96
CA LEU A 42 -5.57 -29.57 -29.47
C LEU A 42 -4.63 -28.50 -28.83
N GLU A 43 -3.58 -28.92 -28.14
CA GLU A 43 -2.63 -28.01 -27.54
C GLU A 43 -1.74 -27.32 -28.58
N LEU A 44 -1.32 -28.05 -29.62
CA LEU A 44 -0.63 -27.48 -30.77
C LEU A 44 -1.49 -26.50 -31.56
N LEU A 45 -2.78 -26.82 -31.76
CA LEU A 45 -3.73 -25.90 -32.39
C LEU A 45 -3.97 -24.63 -31.53
N ARG A 46 -4.06 -24.77 -30.22
CA ARG A 46 -4.15 -23.62 -29.32
C ARG A 46 -2.91 -22.73 -29.40
N ARG A 47 -1.71 -23.31 -29.38
CA ARG A 47 -0.44 -22.57 -29.53
C ARG A 47 -0.32 -21.92 -30.92
N TYR A 48 -0.74 -22.59 -31.97
CA TYR A 48 -0.77 -22.04 -33.33
C TYR A 48 -1.76 -20.87 -33.44
N ASN A 49 -2.96 -21.01 -32.89
CA ASN A 49 -3.96 -19.96 -32.92
C ASN A 49 -3.56 -18.78 -32.04
N SER A 50 -2.97 -19.00 -30.85
CA SER A 50 -2.45 -17.91 -30.01
C SER A 50 -1.25 -17.19 -30.66
N ALA A 51 -0.36 -17.92 -31.35
CA ALA A 51 0.74 -17.33 -32.12
C ALA A 51 0.22 -16.53 -33.32
N LYS A 52 -0.85 -17.00 -33.97
CA LYS A 52 -1.51 -16.30 -35.09
C LYS A 52 -2.26 -15.06 -34.64
N GLU A 53 -2.88 -15.08 -33.46
CA GLU A 53 -3.49 -13.90 -32.81
C GLU A 53 -2.43 -12.90 -32.37
N SER A 54 -1.32 -13.37 -31.79
CA SER A 54 -0.19 -12.51 -31.43
C SER A 54 0.49 -11.89 -32.66
N ALA A 55 0.59 -12.61 -33.77
CA ALA A 55 1.13 -12.09 -35.02
C ALA A 55 0.20 -11.06 -35.68
N LYS A 56 -1.13 -11.20 -35.53
CA LYS A 56 -2.10 -10.19 -35.99
C LYS A 56 -2.07 -8.91 -35.14
N SER A 57 -1.72 -9.03 -33.84
CA SER A 57 -1.61 -7.84 -32.95
C SER A 57 -0.38 -6.98 -33.24
N ASN A 58 0.60 -7.48 -33.99
CA ASN A 58 1.81 -6.75 -34.35
C ASN A 58 1.79 -6.12 -35.75
N ASP A 59 0.65 -6.16 -36.46
CA ASP A 59 0.51 -5.43 -37.71
C ASP A 59 0.31 -3.94 -37.41
N PRO A 60 1.24 -3.05 -37.80
CA PRO A 60 1.10 -1.60 -37.56
C PRO A 60 -0.16 -0.98 -38.21
N GLN A 61 -0.82 -1.69 -39.13
CA GLN A 61 -2.05 -1.24 -39.79
C GLN A 61 -3.32 -1.61 -39.01
N ASN A 62 -3.24 -2.45 -37.97
CA ASN A 62 -4.37 -2.85 -37.17
C ASN A 62 -4.34 -2.17 -35.77
N LEU A 63 -4.30 -0.83 -35.77
CA LEU A 63 -4.44 -0.01 -34.58
C LEU A 63 -5.92 0.05 -34.17
N ASP A 64 -6.26 -0.63 -33.08
CA ASP A 64 -7.58 -0.51 -32.44
C ASP A 64 -7.72 0.87 -31.78
N LEU A 65 -8.15 1.85 -32.56
CA LEU A 65 -8.45 3.19 -32.09
C LEU A 65 -9.95 3.33 -31.83
N ILE A 66 -10.29 3.86 -30.67
CA ILE A 66 -11.65 4.27 -30.34
C ILE A 66 -11.70 5.79 -30.18
N ARG A 67 -12.69 6.46 -30.80
CA ARG A 67 -12.89 7.89 -30.62
C ARG A 67 -13.54 8.20 -29.29
N ALA A 68 -13.20 9.31 -28.67
CA ALA A 68 -13.72 9.70 -27.37
C ALA A 68 -15.25 9.82 -27.33
N ASP A 69 -15.89 10.21 -28.45
CA ASP A 69 -17.35 10.29 -28.59
C ASP A 69 -18.06 8.93 -28.64
N GLN A 70 -17.32 7.84 -28.79
CA GLN A 70 -17.82 6.46 -28.73
C GLN A 70 -17.72 5.86 -27.32
N ILE A 71 -17.15 6.62 -26.36
CA ILE A 71 -16.98 6.19 -24.97
C ILE A 71 -18.06 6.83 -24.12
N GLU A 72 -18.96 6.02 -23.60
CA GLU A 72 -19.97 6.49 -22.65
C GLU A 72 -19.33 6.79 -21.29
N PRO A 73 -19.42 8.05 -20.79
CA PRO A 73 -18.89 8.41 -19.49
C PRO A 73 -19.68 7.72 -18.38
N VAL A 74 -18.96 7.14 -17.42
CA VAL A 74 -19.57 6.52 -16.24
C VAL A 74 -19.07 7.18 -14.97
N ALA A 75 -19.98 7.43 -14.02
CA ALA A 75 -19.62 7.96 -12.72
C ALA A 75 -18.78 6.95 -11.92
N VAL A 76 -17.85 7.45 -11.10
CA VAL A 76 -17.10 6.61 -10.18
C VAL A 76 -18.05 6.04 -9.13
N ARG A 77 -18.13 4.73 -9.04
CA ARG A 77 -18.87 4.03 -7.99
C ARG A 77 -17.96 3.77 -6.79
N TRP A 78 -18.51 3.90 -5.59
CA TRP A 78 -17.76 3.81 -4.35
C TRP A 78 -18.30 2.70 -3.47
N LEU A 79 -17.40 1.88 -2.91
CA LEU A 79 -17.70 1.00 -1.79
C LEU A 79 -17.85 1.83 -0.51
N TRP A 80 -16.93 2.75 -0.30
CA TRP A 80 -17.00 3.79 0.73
C TRP A 80 -16.67 5.13 0.08
N LYS A 81 -17.66 6.00 0.05
CA LYS A 81 -17.62 7.26 -0.72
C LYS A 81 -16.34 8.05 -0.45
N ASN A 82 -15.62 8.38 -1.50
CA ASN A 82 -14.34 9.07 -1.55
C ASN A 82 -13.14 8.31 -0.95
N TYR A 83 -13.32 7.22 -0.19
CA TYR A 83 -12.21 6.42 0.36
C TYR A 83 -11.88 5.22 -0.51
N PHE A 84 -12.82 4.31 -0.74
CA PHE A 84 -12.60 3.06 -1.45
C PHE A 84 -13.51 2.94 -2.68
N PRO A 85 -12.97 3.18 -3.90
CA PRO A 85 -13.74 3.05 -5.14
C PRO A 85 -13.90 1.60 -5.57
N PHE A 86 -15.05 1.24 -6.12
CA PHE A 86 -15.25 -0.03 -6.80
C PHE A 86 -14.39 -0.12 -8.07
N GLY A 87 -13.92 -1.34 -8.38
CA GLY A 87 -13.15 -1.61 -9.58
C GLY A 87 -11.77 -0.95 -9.62
N LYS A 88 -11.22 -0.56 -8.47
CA LYS A 88 -9.93 0.13 -8.34
C LYS A 88 -9.15 -0.38 -7.15
N LEU A 89 -7.84 -0.08 -7.16
CA LEU A 89 -6.95 -0.34 -6.05
C LEU A 89 -6.91 0.85 -5.09
N SER A 90 -6.95 0.55 -3.81
CA SER A 90 -6.70 1.47 -2.71
C SER A 90 -5.60 0.93 -1.80
N LEU A 91 -4.89 1.83 -1.14
CA LEU A 91 -3.86 1.51 -0.17
C LEU A 91 -4.30 1.98 1.22
N LEU A 92 -4.16 1.11 2.21
CA LEU A 92 -4.29 1.44 3.63
C LEU A 92 -2.94 1.30 4.30
N SER A 93 -2.35 2.41 4.73
CA SER A 93 -1.01 2.45 5.31
C SER A 93 -1.03 2.87 6.78
N GLY A 94 0.06 2.63 7.48
CA GLY A 94 0.26 3.04 8.88
C GLY A 94 1.42 2.27 9.51
N ASP A 95 1.94 2.77 10.62
CA ASP A 95 3.02 2.08 11.35
C ASP A 95 2.54 0.72 11.88
N PRO A 96 3.44 -0.24 12.14
CA PRO A 96 3.08 -1.51 12.80
C PRO A 96 2.36 -1.27 14.13
N GLY A 97 1.31 -2.06 14.41
CA GLY A 97 0.54 -1.94 15.66
C GLY A 97 -0.46 -0.78 15.71
N GLU A 98 -0.64 -0.02 14.62
CA GLU A 98 -1.63 1.08 14.58
C GLU A 98 -3.07 0.63 14.40
N GLY A 99 -3.33 -0.67 14.25
CA GLY A 99 -4.68 -1.23 14.17
C GLY A 99 -5.28 -1.24 12.77
N LYS A 100 -4.47 -1.22 11.70
CA LYS A 100 -4.93 -1.30 10.30
C LYS A 100 -5.83 -2.51 10.05
N SER A 101 -5.37 -3.71 10.43
CA SER A 101 -6.13 -4.96 10.26
C SER A 101 -7.44 -4.94 11.07
N THR A 102 -7.41 -4.43 12.31
CA THR A 102 -8.62 -4.29 13.14
C THR A 102 -9.62 -3.31 12.50
N PHE A 103 -9.14 -2.19 11.98
CA PHE A 103 -9.98 -1.19 11.32
C PHE A 103 -10.66 -1.75 10.06
N ILE A 104 -9.89 -2.34 9.15
CA ILE A 104 -10.46 -2.85 7.89
C ILE A 104 -11.37 -4.07 8.12
N LEU A 105 -11.10 -4.89 9.15
CA LEU A 105 -12.00 -5.98 9.56
C LEU A 105 -13.32 -5.44 10.13
N THR A 106 -13.31 -4.31 10.85
CA THR A 106 -14.53 -3.65 11.32
C THR A 106 -15.34 -3.12 10.13
N ILE A 107 -14.70 -2.49 9.15
CA ILE A 107 -15.36 -2.08 7.90
C ILE A 107 -15.94 -3.29 7.16
N ALA A 108 -15.17 -4.39 7.04
CA ALA A 108 -15.64 -5.64 6.44
C ALA A 108 -16.86 -6.20 7.21
N ALA A 109 -16.86 -6.14 8.53
CA ALA A 109 -17.98 -6.62 9.36
C ALA A 109 -19.26 -5.83 9.09
N LEU A 110 -19.19 -4.50 9.00
CA LEU A 110 -20.33 -3.66 8.61
C LEU A 110 -20.87 -4.03 7.23
N LEU A 111 -19.99 -4.18 6.23
CA LEU A 111 -20.37 -4.55 4.86
C LEU A 111 -21.04 -5.92 4.80
N THR A 112 -20.56 -6.90 5.58
CA THR A 112 -21.16 -8.25 5.57
C THR A 112 -22.55 -8.29 6.17
N ARG A 113 -22.95 -7.31 6.99
CA ARG A 113 -24.29 -7.15 7.53
C ARG A 113 -25.18 -6.19 6.73
N GLY A 114 -24.62 -5.53 5.71
CA GLY A 114 -25.33 -4.47 4.97
C GLY A 114 -25.58 -3.22 5.82
N GLU A 115 -24.74 -2.97 6.82
CA GLU A 115 -24.80 -1.77 7.63
C GLU A 115 -24.10 -0.59 6.96
N PRO A 116 -24.57 0.65 7.18
CA PRO A 116 -23.92 1.83 6.62
C PRO A 116 -22.49 1.96 7.18
N LEU A 117 -21.58 2.44 6.35
CA LEU A 117 -20.22 2.73 6.77
C LEU A 117 -20.16 4.03 7.58
N PRO A 118 -19.15 4.22 8.44
CA PRO A 118 -19.07 5.37 9.32
C PRO A 118 -19.15 6.70 8.55
N PHE A 119 -19.95 7.64 9.08
CA PHE A 119 -20.11 9.00 8.53
C PHE A 119 -20.52 9.01 7.05
N THR A 120 -21.32 8.04 6.64
CA THR A 120 -22.03 8.09 5.37
C THR A 120 -23.51 8.38 5.65
N GLU A 121 -24.13 9.23 4.82
CA GLU A 121 -25.56 9.41 4.86
C GLU A 121 -26.23 8.04 4.73
N PRO A 122 -27.23 7.73 5.53
CA PRO A 122 -27.97 6.48 5.42
C PRO A 122 -28.88 6.54 4.18
N GLU A 123 -28.26 6.50 3.01
CA GLU A 123 -28.96 6.07 1.82
C GLU A 123 -29.28 4.59 2.04
N GLU A 124 -30.43 4.14 1.62
CA GLU A 124 -31.04 2.80 1.74
C GLU A 124 -30.14 1.70 2.34
N LYS A 125 -30.72 0.83 3.16
CA LYS A 125 -30.04 -0.34 3.72
C LYS A 125 -29.25 -1.05 2.64
N LEU A 126 -27.92 -1.13 2.82
CA LEU A 126 -27.03 -1.80 1.87
C LEU A 126 -27.35 -3.31 1.87
N ASP A 127 -27.27 -3.95 0.70
CA ASP A 127 -27.27 -5.40 0.65
C ASP A 127 -26.00 -5.93 1.32
N PRO A 128 -26.13 -7.00 2.15
CA PRO A 128 -24.98 -7.64 2.75
C PRO A 128 -23.97 -8.12 1.70
N MET A 129 -22.71 -7.69 1.83
CA MET A 129 -21.65 -7.91 0.84
C MET A 129 -20.72 -9.04 1.26
N THR A 130 -20.23 -9.79 0.28
CA THR A 130 -19.16 -10.76 0.49
C THR A 130 -17.79 -10.06 0.48
N VAL A 131 -16.92 -10.47 1.40
CA VAL A 131 -15.55 -9.98 1.56
C VAL A 131 -14.58 -11.15 1.47
N ILE A 132 -13.45 -10.95 0.80
CA ILE A 132 -12.32 -11.86 0.83
C ILE A 132 -11.18 -11.14 1.58
N TYR A 133 -10.62 -11.81 2.59
CA TYR A 133 -9.47 -11.33 3.35
C TYR A 133 -8.31 -12.30 3.17
N GLN A 134 -7.16 -11.78 2.81
CA GLN A 134 -5.97 -12.59 2.61
C GLN A 134 -4.83 -12.03 3.44
N THR A 135 -4.21 -12.88 4.26
CA THR A 135 -3.13 -12.51 5.17
C THR A 135 -2.09 -13.63 5.28
N THR A 136 -0.86 -13.24 5.57
CA THR A 136 0.25 -14.14 5.87
C THR A 136 0.89 -13.85 7.23
N GLU A 137 0.51 -12.73 7.88
CA GLU A 137 1.07 -12.33 9.18
C GLU A 137 0.25 -12.88 10.34
N ASP A 138 -1.07 -12.82 10.23
CA ASP A 138 -1.99 -13.23 11.29
C ASP A 138 -2.73 -14.51 10.86
N ASP A 139 -2.88 -15.46 11.78
CA ASP A 139 -3.62 -16.71 11.53
C ASP A 139 -5.13 -16.43 11.47
N PRO A 140 -5.83 -16.97 10.46
CA PRO A 140 -7.28 -16.84 10.38
C PRO A 140 -8.03 -17.37 11.60
N GLU A 141 -7.58 -18.49 12.21
CA GLU A 141 -8.28 -19.22 13.26
C GLU A 141 -8.22 -18.51 14.62
N ASP A 142 -7.05 -18.03 15.02
CA ASP A 142 -6.82 -17.44 16.35
C ASP A 142 -6.87 -15.91 16.37
N THR A 143 -6.69 -15.27 15.23
CA THR A 143 -6.53 -13.81 15.16
C THR A 143 -7.59 -13.14 14.29
N ILE A 144 -7.71 -13.48 13.00
CA ILE A 144 -8.55 -12.73 12.06
C ILE A 144 -10.04 -12.98 12.32
N VAL A 145 -10.46 -14.25 12.36
CA VAL A 145 -11.86 -14.60 12.60
C VAL A 145 -12.33 -14.15 13.98
N PRO A 146 -11.56 -14.30 15.08
CA PRO A 146 -11.93 -13.72 16.37
C PRO A 146 -12.09 -12.19 16.37
N ARG A 147 -11.20 -11.45 15.69
CA ARG A 147 -11.34 -10.00 15.54
C ARG A 147 -12.57 -9.61 14.74
N PHE A 148 -12.85 -10.34 13.65
CA PHE A 148 -14.02 -10.13 12.82
C PHE A 148 -15.33 -10.42 13.57
N MET A 149 -15.35 -11.48 14.36
CA MET A 149 -16.50 -11.80 15.25
C MET A 149 -16.71 -10.75 16.31
N ARG A 150 -15.64 -10.20 16.89
CA ARG A 150 -15.73 -9.11 17.88
C ARG A 150 -16.35 -7.85 17.25
N ALA A 151 -16.10 -7.61 15.97
CA ALA A 151 -16.77 -6.56 15.21
C ALA A 151 -18.18 -6.95 14.75
N ASN A 152 -18.71 -8.10 15.23
CA ASN A 152 -20.03 -8.63 14.90
C ASN A 152 -20.21 -8.96 13.40
N GLY A 153 -19.14 -9.37 12.69
CA GLY A 153 -19.19 -9.71 11.26
C GLY A 153 -19.92 -11.00 10.96
N ASP A 154 -20.60 -11.07 9.82
CA ASP A 154 -21.22 -12.29 9.31
C ASP A 154 -20.17 -13.21 8.69
N ARG A 155 -19.77 -14.25 9.43
CA ARG A 155 -18.75 -15.21 8.99
C ARG A 155 -19.10 -15.97 7.70
N THR A 156 -20.37 -16.06 7.35
CA THR A 156 -20.79 -16.74 6.11
C THR A 156 -20.42 -15.94 4.85
N LYS A 157 -20.06 -14.66 5.02
CA LYS A 157 -19.69 -13.73 3.96
C LYS A 157 -18.21 -13.31 3.99
N LEU A 158 -17.40 -13.89 4.90
CA LEU A 158 -15.95 -13.69 4.93
C LEU A 158 -15.25 -14.94 4.39
N PHE A 159 -14.41 -14.76 3.36
CA PHE A 159 -13.72 -15.85 2.68
C PHE A 159 -12.21 -15.65 2.71
N PHE A 160 -11.49 -16.77 2.63
CA PHE A 160 -10.04 -16.83 2.48
C PHE A 160 -9.68 -17.73 1.28
N ILE A 161 -8.63 -17.39 0.54
CA ILE A 161 -8.05 -18.23 -0.49
C ILE A 161 -7.05 -19.18 0.19
N LYS A 162 -7.19 -20.49 0.00
CA LYS A 162 -6.23 -21.46 0.55
C LYS A 162 -4.90 -21.40 -0.19
N GLU A 163 -3.82 -21.32 0.56
CA GLU A 163 -2.43 -21.21 0.06
C GLU A 163 -1.59 -22.49 0.30
N ASP A 164 -2.23 -23.60 0.66
CA ASP A 164 -1.55 -24.85 1.05
C ASP A 164 -0.55 -25.36 0.00
N LYS A 165 -0.77 -25.06 -1.29
CA LYS A 165 0.03 -25.55 -2.41
C LYS A 165 0.96 -24.52 -3.03
N LYS A 166 0.59 -23.26 -2.98
CA LYS A 166 1.31 -22.16 -3.63
C LYS A 166 0.91 -20.85 -3.00
N GLN A 167 1.90 -20.06 -2.59
CA GLN A 167 1.70 -18.69 -2.11
C GLN A 167 1.00 -17.84 -3.17
N LEU A 168 0.08 -17.00 -2.74
CA LEU A 168 -0.63 -16.07 -3.60
C LEU A 168 0.28 -14.91 -4.01
N THR A 169 0.12 -14.42 -5.23
CA THR A 169 0.77 -13.19 -5.71
C THR A 169 -0.25 -12.30 -6.41
N PHE A 170 0.07 -11.02 -6.61
CA PHE A 170 -0.82 -10.04 -7.26
C PHE A 170 -1.24 -10.44 -8.69
N SER A 171 -0.45 -11.27 -9.37
CA SER A 171 -0.74 -11.77 -10.71
C SER A 171 -1.40 -13.15 -10.74
N ASP A 172 -1.75 -13.72 -9.57
CA ASP A 172 -2.35 -15.05 -9.48
C ASP A 172 -3.83 -15.02 -9.86
N ASP A 173 -4.21 -15.86 -10.83
CA ASP A 173 -5.59 -15.95 -11.32
C ASP A 173 -6.60 -16.43 -10.27
N ARG A 174 -6.14 -17.02 -9.16
CA ARG A 174 -7.02 -17.38 -8.03
C ARG A 174 -7.70 -16.14 -7.43
N ILE A 175 -7.10 -14.95 -7.50
CA ILE A 175 -7.73 -13.71 -7.03
C ILE A 175 -8.98 -13.44 -7.86
N ARG A 176 -8.84 -13.36 -9.20
CA ARG A 176 -9.97 -13.14 -10.12
C ARG A 176 -11.05 -14.22 -9.94
N SER A 177 -10.63 -15.47 -9.95
CA SER A 177 -11.53 -16.61 -9.85
C SER A 177 -12.31 -16.63 -8.54
N SER A 178 -11.68 -16.29 -7.42
CA SER A 178 -12.34 -16.24 -6.11
C SER A 178 -13.34 -15.09 -6.02
N ILE A 179 -12.99 -13.90 -6.53
CA ILE A 179 -13.90 -12.75 -6.58
C ILE A 179 -15.13 -13.08 -7.43
N MET A 180 -14.94 -13.65 -8.63
CA MET A 180 -16.03 -14.00 -9.53
C MET A 180 -16.94 -15.10 -8.93
N LYS A 181 -16.33 -16.11 -8.29
CA LYS A 181 -17.07 -17.22 -7.68
C LYS A 181 -17.90 -16.79 -6.48
N THR A 182 -17.39 -15.88 -5.65
CA THR A 182 -18.05 -15.44 -4.40
C THR A 182 -18.90 -14.20 -4.59
N GLY A 183 -18.72 -13.47 -5.68
CA GLY A 183 -19.33 -12.16 -5.90
C GLY A 183 -18.80 -11.08 -4.95
N ALA A 184 -17.58 -11.26 -4.41
CA ALA A 184 -17.00 -10.36 -3.42
C ALA A 184 -16.94 -8.91 -3.91
N LYS A 185 -17.30 -7.99 -3.01
CA LYS A 185 -17.29 -6.55 -3.26
C LYS A 185 -16.06 -5.86 -2.67
N LEU A 186 -15.42 -6.50 -1.70
CA LEU A 186 -14.17 -6.07 -1.09
C LEU A 186 -13.19 -7.24 -1.07
N PHE A 187 -11.98 -7.01 -1.54
CA PHE A 187 -10.85 -7.92 -1.44
C PHE A 187 -9.70 -7.22 -0.70
N ILE A 188 -9.20 -7.82 0.37
CA ILE A 188 -8.16 -7.25 1.23
C ILE A 188 -6.92 -8.12 1.15
N LEU A 189 -5.75 -7.50 0.97
CA LEU A 189 -4.42 -8.12 1.00
C LEU A 189 -3.59 -7.51 2.13
N ASP A 190 -3.18 -8.30 3.11
CA ASP A 190 -2.48 -7.89 4.34
C ASP A 190 -1.27 -8.78 4.63
N PRO A 191 -0.04 -8.29 4.53
CA PRO A 191 0.38 -7.01 3.92
C PRO A 191 0.83 -7.12 2.45
N ILE A 192 1.10 -6.00 1.81
CA ILE A 192 1.62 -5.89 0.43
C ILE A 192 2.89 -6.73 0.22
N SER A 193 3.81 -6.72 1.19
CA SER A 193 5.11 -7.40 1.11
C SER A 193 4.99 -8.90 0.90
N ALA A 194 3.92 -9.50 1.35
CA ALA A 194 3.69 -10.95 1.23
C ALA A 194 3.21 -11.34 -0.18
N TYR A 195 2.50 -10.46 -0.88
CA TYR A 195 1.78 -10.79 -2.11
C TYR A 195 2.35 -10.15 -3.38
N ILE A 196 3.27 -9.19 -3.24
CA ILE A 196 3.84 -8.51 -4.41
C ILE A 196 4.82 -9.41 -5.21
N GLY A 197 5.23 -10.54 -4.63
CA GLY A 197 6.20 -11.45 -5.24
C GLY A 197 7.65 -11.06 -4.96
N SER A 198 8.59 -11.74 -5.63
CA SER A 198 10.03 -11.51 -5.46
C SER A 198 10.52 -10.30 -6.26
N VAL A 199 9.95 -9.11 -5.98
CA VAL A 199 10.32 -7.86 -6.66
C VAL A 199 10.99 -6.90 -5.67
N ASN A 200 11.89 -6.09 -6.18
CA ASN A 200 12.45 -4.97 -5.41
C ASN A 200 11.40 -3.86 -5.28
N MET A 201 10.83 -3.71 -4.09
CA MET A 201 9.78 -2.73 -3.82
C MET A 201 10.21 -1.26 -4.04
N ASN A 202 11.51 -0.99 -4.16
CA ASN A 202 12.04 0.33 -4.49
C ASN A 202 12.26 0.53 -6.00
N ALA A 203 12.09 -0.51 -6.81
CA ALA A 203 12.27 -0.46 -8.26
C ALA A 203 10.91 -0.32 -8.96
N ALA A 204 10.63 0.86 -9.49
CA ALA A 204 9.38 1.19 -10.17
C ALA A 204 9.02 0.24 -11.32
N ASN A 205 10.02 -0.15 -12.10
CA ASN A 205 9.88 -1.06 -13.23
C ASN A 205 9.47 -2.48 -12.84
N GLU A 206 9.74 -2.89 -11.60
CA GLU A 206 9.34 -4.19 -11.07
C GLU A 206 7.96 -4.13 -10.39
N VAL A 207 7.70 -3.05 -9.66
CA VAL A 207 6.47 -2.86 -8.88
C VAL A 207 5.25 -2.59 -9.77
N ARG A 208 5.37 -1.70 -10.76
CA ARG A 208 4.24 -1.29 -11.62
C ARG A 208 3.54 -2.44 -12.33
N PRO A 209 4.21 -3.44 -12.94
CA PRO A 209 3.54 -4.56 -13.58
C PRO A 209 2.66 -5.35 -12.63
N GLN A 210 3.10 -5.57 -11.38
CA GLN A 210 2.34 -6.31 -10.38
C GLN A 210 1.04 -5.57 -10.00
N PHE A 211 1.13 -4.26 -9.76
CA PHE A 211 -0.05 -3.44 -9.49
C PHE A 211 -0.97 -3.33 -10.71
N SER A 212 -0.42 -3.30 -11.92
CA SER A 212 -1.23 -3.26 -13.15
C SER A 212 -2.05 -4.54 -13.32
N SER A 213 -1.47 -5.71 -13.03
CA SER A 213 -2.19 -6.98 -13.04
C SER A 213 -3.36 -6.97 -12.04
N LEU A 214 -3.10 -6.59 -10.79
CA LEU A 214 -4.14 -6.52 -9.76
C LEU A 214 -5.20 -5.45 -10.07
N ALA A 215 -4.81 -4.31 -10.65
CA ALA A 215 -5.73 -3.26 -11.08
C ALA A 215 -6.65 -3.73 -12.22
N GLN A 216 -6.15 -4.57 -13.12
CA GLN A 216 -6.95 -5.18 -14.17
C GLN A 216 -8.01 -6.11 -13.56
N VAL A 217 -7.63 -6.95 -12.58
CA VAL A 217 -8.58 -7.80 -11.84
C VAL A 217 -9.67 -6.96 -11.17
N ALA A 218 -9.28 -5.86 -10.48
CA ALA A 218 -10.26 -4.96 -9.87
C ALA A 218 -11.25 -4.38 -10.91
N LYS A 219 -10.73 -3.91 -12.06
CA LYS A 219 -11.54 -3.35 -13.16
C LYS A 219 -12.51 -4.36 -13.73
N GLU A 220 -12.06 -5.58 -14.03
CA GLU A 220 -12.86 -6.64 -14.64
C GLU A 220 -13.96 -7.17 -13.73
N THR A 221 -13.65 -7.31 -12.43
CA THR A 221 -14.60 -7.87 -11.45
C THR A 221 -15.50 -6.80 -10.83
N GLY A 222 -15.14 -5.51 -10.95
CA GLY A 222 -15.80 -4.42 -10.25
C GLY A 222 -15.57 -4.43 -8.75
N CYS A 223 -14.70 -5.31 -8.20
CA CYS A 223 -14.40 -5.42 -6.79
C CYS A 223 -13.51 -4.24 -6.33
N ALA A 224 -13.77 -3.69 -5.15
CA ALA A 224 -12.84 -2.80 -4.48
C ALA A 224 -11.70 -3.63 -3.89
N ILE A 225 -10.44 -3.31 -4.23
CA ILE A 225 -9.28 -4.03 -3.69
C ILE A 225 -8.50 -3.07 -2.80
N VAL A 226 -8.32 -3.47 -1.53
CA VAL A 226 -7.54 -2.73 -0.53
C VAL A 226 -6.29 -3.51 -0.20
N VAL A 227 -5.13 -2.90 -0.41
CA VAL A 227 -3.84 -3.47 -0.06
C VAL A 227 -3.31 -2.77 1.19
N ILE A 228 -2.91 -3.53 2.20
CA ILE A 228 -2.37 -3.00 3.44
C ILE A 228 -0.85 -2.88 3.34
N SER A 229 -0.30 -1.76 3.79
CA SER A 229 1.12 -1.45 3.76
C SER A 229 1.60 -0.89 5.09
N HIS A 230 2.84 -1.16 5.43
CA HIS A 230 3.53 -0.49 6.54
C HIS A 230 4.19 0.80 6.05
N LEU A 231 4.47 1.72 6.97
CA LEU A 231 5.27 2.90 6.71
C LEU A 231 6.75 2.59 6.94
N ASN A 232 7.63 3.25 6.20
CA ASN A 232 9.05 3.24 6.51
C ASN A 232 9.33 4.17 7.71
N LYS A 233 10.40 3.88 8.44
CA LYS A 233 10.80 4.63 9.64
C LYS A 233 11.51 5.96 9.34
N ALA A 234 11.56 6.40 8.08
CA ALA A 234 12.23 7.64 7.71
C ALA A 234 11.44 8.85 8.25
N GLU A 235 12.05 9.58 9.17
CA GLU A 235 11.50 10.80 9.75
C GLU A 235 11.66 11.98 8.78
N GLY A 236 10.74 12.95 8.87
CA GLY A 236 10.82 14.19 8.08
C GLY A 236 10.32 14.09 6.64
N LEU A 237 9.91 12.92 6.17
CA LEU A 237 9.32 12.76 4.84
C LEU A 237 7.82 13.09 4.86
N LYS A 238 7.32 13.59 3.72
CA LYS A 238 5.87 13.73 3.48
C LYS A 238 5.17 12.38 3.64
N ALA A 239 3.90 12.39 4.07
CA ALA A 239 3.09 11.20 4.33
C ALA A 239 3.19 10.14 3.21
N LEU A 240 3.04 10.55 1.95
CA LEU A 240 3.12 9.66 0.79
C LEU A 240 4.51 9.00 0.61
N TYR A 241 5.59 9.67 1.02
CA TYR A 241 6.95 9.13 0.88
C TYR A 241 7.35 8.17 2.01
N ARG A 242 6.55 8.11 3.08
CA ARG A 242 6.74 7.14 4.16
C ARG A 242 6.13 5.77 3.85
N ILE A 243 5.34 5.64 2.80
CA ILE A 243 4.81 4.34 2.37
C ILE A 243 5.98 3.45 1.95
N ILE A 244 6.05 2.24 2.50
CA ILE A 244 7.11 1.28 2.17
C ILE A 244 7.10 0.99 0.67
N GLY A 245 8.27 1.15 0.05
CA GLY A 245 8.47 1.01 -1.37
C GLY A 245 8.65 2.35 -2.07
N SER A 246 8.60 2.33 -3.38
CA SER A 246 8.78 3.52 -4.19
C SER A 246 7.54 4.42 -4.17
N VAL A 247 7.72 5.68 -4.54
CA VAL A 247 6.62 6.61 -4.86
C VAL A 247 5.64 6.00 -5.89
N ASP A 248 6.11 5.03 -6.65
CA ASP A 248 5.34 4.29 -7.65
C ASP A 248 4.25 3.41 -7.06
N ILE A 249 4.38 2.92 -5.83
CA ILE A 249 3.30 2.19 -5.14
C ILE A 249 2.11 3.13 -4.95
N SER A 250 2.35 4.32 -4.41
CA SER A 250 1.31 5.33 -4.27
C SER A 250 0.79 5.82 -5.62
N GLY A 251 1.63 5.82 -6.67
CA GLY A 251 1.27 6.14 -8.05
C GLY A 251 0.34 5.12 -8.69
N SER A 252 0.48 3.85 -8.33
CA SER A 252 -0.26 2.73 -8.92
C SER A 252 -1.69 2.58 -8.40
N VAL A 253 -2.02 3.18 -7.25
CA VAL A 253 -3.34 3.13 -6.63
C VAL A 253 -4.12 4.44 -6.82
N ARG A 254 -5.45 4.38 -6.69
CA ARG A 254 -6.33 5.54 -6.90
C ARG A 254 -6.70 6.28 -5.62
N SER A 255 -6.61 5.61 -4.49
CA SER A 255 -6.81 6.17 -3.15
C SER A 255 -5.73 5.67 -2.21
N VAL A 256 -5.20 6.55 -1.38
CA VAL A 256 -4.26 6.21 -0.31
C VAL A 256 -4.82 6.76 0.99
N THR A 257 -5.03 5.88 1.93
CA THR A 257 -5.50 6.18 3.28
C THR A 257 -4.46 5.76 4.31
N MET A 258 -4.46 6.38 5.46
CA MET A 258 -3.52 6.11 6.53
C MET A 258 -4.23 6.01 7.87
N ILE A 259 -3.73 5.12 8.73
CA ILE A 259 -4.05 5.13 10.15
C ILE A 259 -2.86 5.70 10.90
N ILE A 260 -3.15 6.71 11.73
CA ILE A 260 -2.16 7.44 12.51
C ILE A 260 -2.63 7.45 13.97
N ARG A 261 -1.75 7.05 14.90
CA ARG A 261 -2.02 7.07 16.34
C ARG A 261 -1.89 8.47 16.90
N ASP A 262 -2.76 8.83 17.83
CA ASP A 262 -2.57 10.03 18.64
C ASP A 262 -1.41 9.81 19.63
N PRO A 263 -0.40 10.67 19.65
CA PRO A 263 0.74 10.51 20.56
C PRO A 263 0.38 10.81 22.02
N SER A 264 -0.75 11.48 22.29
CA SER A 264 -1.23 11.84 23.63
C SER A 264 -2.28 10.90 24.19
N GLU A 265 -3.06 10.25 23.31
CA GLU A 265 -4.11 9.30 23.66
C GLU A 265 -3.82 7.95 22.96
N GLN A 266 -3.26 6.98 23.69
CA GLN A 266 -2.76 5.71 23.11
C GLN A 266 -3.84 4.84 22.45
N ASP A 267 -5.10 4.96 22.83
CA ASP A 267 -6.24 4.24 22.28
C ASP A 267 -6.88 4.98 21.08
N LYS A 268 -6.61 6.28 20.90
CA LYS A 268 -7.15 7.11 19.82
C LYS A 268 -6.32 7.01 18.54
N ARG A 269 -7.01 6.93 17.42
CA ARG A 269 -6.46 6.81 16.06
C ARG A 269 -7.22 7.74 15.12
N TYR A 270 -6.58 7.99 13.99
CA TYR A 270 -7.15 8.78 12.90
C TYR A 270 -7.04 7.99 11.60
N PHE A 271 -8.15 7.76 10.93
CA PHE A 271 -8.20 7.28 9.57
C PHE A 271 -8.29 8.49 8.66
N VAL A 272 -7.27 8.76 7.86
CA VAL A 272 -7.16 9.96 7.03
C VAL A 272 -6.71 9.63 5.62
N GLN A 273 -7.10 10.46 4.68
CA GLN A 273 -6.71 10.32 3.30
C GLN A 273 -5.42 11.11 3.03
N ALA A 274 -4.44 10.44 2.40
CA ALA A 274 -3.18 11.04 1.96
C ALA A 274 -3.21 11.41 0.47
N LYS A 275 -4.04 10.68 -0.34
CA LYS A 275 -4.16 10.90 -1.78
C LYS A 275 -5.50 10.39 -2.29
N SER A 276 -6.10 11.12 -3.23
CA SER A 276 -7.17 10.65 -4.09
C SER A 276 -6.97 11.19 -5.50
N ASN A 277 -7.17 10.33 -6.51
CA ASN A 277 -7.12 10.72 -7.93
C ASN A 277 -8.52 10.80 -8.54
N LEU A 278 -9.58 10.51 -7.77
CA LEU A 278 -10.94 10.33 -8.29
C LEU A 278 -11.94 11.33 -7.72
N ALA A 279 -11.60 11.95 -6.58
CA ALA A 279 -12.42 12.94 -5.90
C ALA A 279 -11.54 13.85 -5.04
N ALA A 280 -12.09 14.96 -4.56
CA ALA A 280 -11.46 15.73 -3.48
C ALA A 280 -11.22 14.87 -2.25
N LEU A 281 -10.18 15.19 -1.48
CA LEU A 281 -9.92 14.50 -0.22
C LEU A 281 -11.12 14.70 0.72
N ARG A 282 -11.48 13.63 1.41
CA ARG A 282 -12.54 13.65 2.42
C ARG A 282 -11.95 13.94 3.80
N SER A 283 -12.80 14.47 4.69
CA SER A 283 -12.50 14.61 6.12
C SER A 283 -11.97 13.30 6.72
N GLY A 284 -11.03 13.37 7.63
CA GLY A 284 -10.57 12.20 8.36
C GLY A 284 -11.61 11.71 9.37
N ILE A 285 -11.38 10.55 9.94
CA ILE A 285 -12.23 9.94 10.96
C ILE A 285 -11.39 9.65 12.20
N ALA A 286 -11.77 10.21 13.35
CA ALA A 286 -11.22 9.84 14.64
C ALA A 286 -11.94 8.61 15.18
N PHE A 287 -11.19 7.65 15.73
CA PHE A 287 -11.73 6.45 16.34
C PHE A 287 -10.87 5.96 17.50
N ARG A 288 -11.44 5.13 18.37
CA ARG A 288 -10.75 4.43 19.44
C ARG A 288 -10.73 2.93 19.20
N ILE A 289 -9.64 2.29 19.61
CA ILE A 289 -9.54 0.83 19.66
C ILE A 289 -9.59 0.42 21.12
N SER A 290 -10.58 -0.40 21.46
CA SER A 290 -10.77 -0.98 22.79
C SER A 290 -10.85 -2.51 22.72
N GLU A 291 -10.93 -3.17 23.87
CA GLU A 291 -11.18 -4.61 23.92
C GLU A 291 -12.52 -5.00 23.27
N LYS A 292 -13.47 -4.08 23.22
CA LYS A 292 -14.80 -4.28 22.62
C LYS A 292 -14.82 -4.12 21.10
N GLY A 293 -13.75 -3.54 20.52
CA GLY A 293 -13.64 -3.26 19.08
C GLY A 293 -13.30 -1.80 18.80
N ILE A 294 -13.86 -1.27 17.73
CA ILE A 294 -13.66 0.12 17.30
C ILE A 294 -14.90 0.96 17.63
N ASP A 295 -14.65 2.09 18.28
CA ASP A 295 -15.61 3.14 18.50
C ASP A 295 -15.29 4.32 17.58
N PHE A 296 -16.14 4.60 16.59
CA PHE A 296 -16.00 5.77 15.71
C PHE A 296 -16.49 7.01 16.47
N LEU A 297 -15.67 8.06 16.51
CA LEU A 297 -15.91 9.24 17.36
C LEU A 297 -16.50 10.40 16.56
N GLU A 298 -15.73 10.92 15.58
CA GLU A 298 -16.06 12.16 14.87
C GLU A 298 -15.34 12.22 13.51
N GLU A 299 -15.88 12.99 12.58
CA GLU A 299 -15.15 13.44 11.40
C GLU A 299 -14.24 14.61 11.78
N ILE A 300 -13.05 14.65 11.19
CA ILE A 300 -12.05 15.68 11.42
C ILE A 300 -11.61 16.32 10.10
N GLU A 301 -11.51 17.64 10.07
CA GLU A 301 -10.95 18.35 8.91
C GLU A 301 -9.42 18.36 8.97
N ALA A 302 -8.81 17.20 8.72
CA ALA A 302 -7.36 17.06 8.69
C ALA A 302 -6.94 16.04 7.63
N THR A 303 -5.85 16.33 6.93
CA THR A 303 -5.19 15.39 6.04
C THR A 303 -4.14 14.59 6.78
N ALA A 304 -3.64 13.51 6.14
CA ALA A 304 -2.52 12.75 6.68
C ALA A 304 -1.28 13.64 6.93
N GLU A 305 -1.05 14.60 6.07
CA GLU A 305 0.10 15.53 6.20
C GLU A 305 -0.06 16.48 7.38
N ASP A 306 -1.28 16.99 7.63
CA ASP A 306 -1.58 17.87 8.76
C ASP A 306 -1.34 17.17 10.10
N LEU A 307 -1.86 15.94 10.23
CA LEU A 307 -1.65 15.15 11.44
C LEU A 307 -0.20 14.75 11.66
N MET A 308 0.50 14.33 10.60
CA MET A 308 1.92 13.99 10.72
C MET A 308 2.77 15.19 11.15
N LYS A 309 2.54 16.36 10.57
CA LYS A 309 3.23 17.60 11.00
C LYS A 309 2.90 17.97 12.45
N LYS A 310 1.61 17.89 12.81
CA LYS A 310 1.16 18.16 14.19
C LYS A 310 1.86 17.24 15.19
N PHE A 311 1.93 15.95 14.89
CA PHE A 311 2.47 14.95 15.79
C PHE A 311 4.00 14.90 15.80
N GLN A 312 4.67 15.20 14.68
CA GLN A 312 6.12 15.41 14.66
C GLN A 312 6.54 16.56 15.55
N ASN A 313 5.82 17.68 15.51
CA ASN A 313 6.08 18.82 16.38
C ASN A 313 5.80 18.51 17.86
N ALA A 314 4.81 17.67 18.15
CA ALA A 314 4.51 17.22 19.50
C ALA A 314 5.57 16.25 20.06
N THR A 315 6.19 15.43 19.20
CA THR A 315 7.27 14.50 19.59
C THR A 315 8.60 15.21 19.82
N VAL A 316 8.85 16.32 19.13
CA VAL A 316 10.05 17.17 19.36
C VAL A 316 10.02 17.81 20.77
N GLY A 317 8.85 17.90 21.41
CA GLY A 317 8.68 18.43 22.76
C GLY A 317 8.61 17.38 23.89
N ARG A 318 8.45 16.09 23.58
CA ARG A 318 8.46 15.01 24.59
C ARG A 318 9.87 14.42 24.68
N PRO A 319 10.51 14.49 25.87
CA PRO A 319 11.71 13.69 26.10
C PRO A 319 11.36 12.21 25.88
N ASP A 320 12.18 11.53 25.10
CA ASP A 320 12.19 10.08 24.95
C ASP A 320 12.18 9.44 26.35
N ASP A 321 11.25 8.53 26.66
CA ASP A 321 11.14 7.89 27.99
C ASP A 321 12.49 7.33 28.42
N ARG A 322 13.25 6.73 27.50
CA ARG A 322 14.64 6.25 27.74
C ARG A 322 15.59 7.40 28.05
N MET A 323 15.38 8.58 27.51
CA MET A 323 16.19 9.78 27.83
C MET A 323 15.83 10.33 29.21
N GLN A 324 14.56 10.28 29.61
CA GLN A 324 14.14 10.65 30.95
C GLN A 324 14.66 9.69 32.01
N GLU A 325 14.60 8.38 31.76
CA GLU A 325 15.21 7.36 32.62
C GLU A 325 16.71 7.62 32.80
N ALA A 326 17.42 7.84 31.68
CA ALA A 326 18.83 8.19 31.74
C ALA A 326 19.10 9.51 32.47
N ALA A 327 18.24 10.50 32.30
CA ALA A 327 18.32 11.79 32.97
C ALA A 327 18.15 11.67 34.49
N GLU A 328 17.17 10.83 34.91
CA GLU A 328 16.96 10.54 36.33
C GLU A 328 18.13 9.77 36.94
N PHE A 329 18.67 8.79 36.20
CA PHE A 329 19.88 8.08 36.60
C PHE A 329 21.05 9.01 36.81
N ILE A 330 21.26 9.97 35.89
CA ILE A 330 22.32 11.01 36.03
C ILE A 330 22.08 11.91 37.25
N ARG A 331 20.82 12.32 37.52
CA ARG A 331 20.50 13.12 38.72
C ARG A 331 20.81 12.37 39.99
N GLN A 332 20.45 11.10 40.08
CA GLN A 332 20.72 10.27 41.26
C GLN A 332 22.20 10.06 41.46
N MET A 333 22.96 9.80 40.40
CA MET A 333 24.41 9.58 40.44
C MET A 333 25.18 10.84 40.89
N LEU A 334 24.70 12.01 40.49
CA LEU A 334 25.35 13.31 40.82
C LEU A 334 24.62 14.06 41.95
N ALA A 335 23.76 13.37 42.71
CA ALA A 335 22.95 13.99 43.79
C ALA A 335 23.76 14.55 44.95
N ASP A 336 25.01 14.09 45.14
CA ASP A 336 25.91 14.58 46.17
C ASP A 336 26.58 15.92 45.81
N ASN A 337 26.29 16.48 44.65
CA ASN A 337 26.84 17.72 44.08
C ASN A 337 28.37 17.76 43.96
N LYS A 338 29.02 16.58 43.97
CA LYS A 338 30.46 16.43 43.75
C LYS A 338 30.79 16.09 42.31
N PRO A 339 32.01 16.41 41.84
CA PRO A 339 32.48 15.95 40.55
C PRO A 339 32.77 14.45 40.56
N HIS A 340 32.18 13.71 39.60
CA HIS A 340 32.37 12.26 39.37
C HIS A 340 33.13 12.00 38.07
N PRO A 341 34.05 11.03 38.00
CA PRO A 341 34.80 10.74 36.77
C PRO A 341 33.87 10.45 35.62
N ALA A 342 34.07 11.14 34.51
CA ALA A 342 33.20 11.03 33.33
C ALA A 342 33.14 9.60 32.75
N ALA A 343 34.30 8.91 32.77
CA ALA A 343 34.39 7.53 32.28
C ALA A 343 33.58 6.54 33.14
N GLU A 344 33.55 6.74 34.46
CA GLU A 344 32.77 5.94 35.39
C GLU A 344 31.27 6.19 35.20
N CYS A 345 30.88 7.46 35.06
CA CYS A 345 29.50 7.86 34.78
C CYS A 345 29.00 7.25 33.47
N GLU A 346 29.79 7.29 32.39
CA GLU A 346 29.45 6.72 31.09
C GLU A 346 29.39 5.19 31.13
N SER A 347 30.27 4.51 31.88
CA SER A 347 30.24 3.06 32.06
C SER A 347 28.96 2.62 32.75
N LEU A 348 28.63 3.23 33.90
CA LEU A 348 27.43 2.90 34.67
C LEU A 348 26.14 3.06 33.84
N LEU A 349 26.05 4.12 33.04
CA LEU A 349 24.91 4.36 32.14
C LEU A 349 24.88 3.36 31.00
N THR A 350 26.05 2.95 30.48
CA THR A 350 26.14 1.93 29.42
C THR A 350 25.74 0.56 29.96
N ASP A 351 26.19 0.20 31.15
CA ASP A 351 25.86 -1.06 31.85
C ASP A 351 24.36 -1.11 32.20
N ALA A 352 23.73 0.04 32.46
CA ALA A 352 22.29 0.18 32.61
C ALA A 352 21.52 0.11 31.26
N GLY A 353 22.22 -0.13 30.15
CA GLY A 353 21.64 -0.35 28.83
C GLY A 353 21.30 0.92 28.05
N PHE A 354 21.83 2.08 28.41
CA PHE A 354 21.63 3.32 27.66
C PHE A 354 22.65 3.49 26.52
N LYS A 355 22.18 3.88 25.33
CA LYS A 355 23.05 4.16 24.17
C LYS A 355 23.74 5.51 24.34
N GLN A 356 24.94 5.68 23.81
CA GLN A 356 25.73 6.93 23.88
C GLN A 356 24.96 8.19 23.43
N GLY A 357 24.12 8.05 22.39
CA GLY A 357 23.25 9.14 21.94
C GLY A 357 22.21 9.58 22.96
N THR A 358 21.63 8.63 23.71
CA THR A 358 20.67 8.86 24.81
C THR A 358 21.39 9.50 26.00
N ILE A 359 22.56 9.01 26.37
CA ILE A 359 23.40 9.55 27.45
C ILE A 359 23.74 11.03 27.20
N LYS A 360 24.17 11.37 25.97
CA LYS A 360 24.48 12.78 25.60
C LYS A 360 23.26 13.69 25.70
N LYS A 361 22.09 13.23 25.26
CA LYS A 361 20.83 13.99 25.35
C LYS A 361 20.41 14.16 26.81
N ALA A 362 20.42 13.09 27.59
CA ALA A 362 20.09 13.10 29.03
C ALA A 362 21.01 14.04 29.83
N LYS A 363 22.33 13.97 29.60
CA LYS A 363 23.29 14.84 30.21
C LYS A 363 22.99 16.34 29.95
N LYS A 364 22.67 16.66 28.68
CA LYS A 364 22.28 18.02 28.30
C LYS A 364 20.94 18.42 28.96
N PHE A 365 19.99 17.50 29.06
CA PHE A 365 18.67 17.74 29.64
C PHE A 365 18.75 18.07 31.15
N VAL A 366 19.59 17.35 31.91
CA VAL A 366 19.81 17.64 33.35
C VAL A 366 20.79 18.77 33.60
N ASN A 367 21.32 19.39 32.55
CA ASN A 367 22.34 20.45 32.62
C ASN A 367 23.63 20.01 33.34
N ALA A 368 23.95 18.69 33.30
CA ALA A 368 25.22 18.22 33.86
C ALA A 368 26.39 18.73 33.01
N ARG A 369 27.39 19.31 33.66
CA ARG A 369 28.55 19.92 33.02
C ARG A 369 29.78 19.04 33.19
N SER A 370 30.75 19.22 32.30
CA SER A 370 32.07 18.60 32.42
C SER A 370 33.09 19.61 32.90
N MET A 371 33.93 19.18 33.82
CA MET A 371 35.13 19.95 34.26
C MET A 371 36.34 19.02 34.28
N LYS A 372 37.51 19.59 34.02
CA LYS A 372 38.77 18.85 34.09
C LYS A 372 39.42 19.11 35.46
N THR A 373 39.73 18.04 36.18
CA THR A 373 40.44 18.09 37.45
C THR A 373 41.67 17.19 37.33
N GLY A 374 42.86 17.78 37.29
CA GLY A 374 44.09 17.08 36.91
C GLY A 374 43.98 16.55 35.47
N ASP A 375 44.23 15.27 35.25
CA ASP A 375 44.14 14.62 33.93
C ASP A 375 42.78 14.02 33.64
N LEU A 376 41.83 14.07 34.56
CA LEU A 376 40.51 13.42 34.44
C LEU A 376 39.42 14.44 34.15
N TRP A 377 38.51 14.03 33.22
CA TRP A 377 37.25 14.73 33.03
C TRP A 377 36.20 14.22 34.01
N ASN A 378 35.49 15.16 34.66
CA ASN A 378 34.46 14.86 35.65
C ASN A 378 33.14 15.49 35.22
N TRP A 379 32.02 14.83 35.58
CA TRP A 379 30.67 15.37 35.46
C TRP A 379 30.20 15.88 36.81
N TYR A 380 29.43 16.99 36.81
CA TYR A 380 28.81 17.57 37.98
C TYR A 380 27.52 18.31 37.62
N LEU A 381 26.59 18.43 38.57
CA LEU A 381 25.43 19.30 38.47
C LEU A 381 25.81 20.69 38.99
N PRO A 382 25.62 21.77 38.21
CA PRO A 382 25.85 23.14 38.71
C PRO A 382 24.79 23.44 39.77
N GLU A 383 25.19 24.09 40.88
CA GLU A 383 24.24 24.56 41.87
C GLU A 383 23.20 25.50 41.26
N VAL A 384 21.92 25.21 41.49
CA VAL A 384 20.83 26.12 41.16
C VAL A 384 20.97 27.32 42.12
N LYS A 385 21.49 28.45 41.64
CA LYS A 385 21.42 29.70 42.39
C LYS A 385 19.94 29.98 42.68
N GLY A 386 19.54 29.71 43.91
CA GLY A 386 18.20 30.02 44.39
C GLY A 386 17.90 31.49 44.13
N SER A 387 16.80 31.80 43.51
CA SER A 387 16.20 33.12 43.52
C SER A 387 15.91 33.48 44.98
N ILE A 388 16.72 34.29 45.55
CA ILE A 388 16.43 34.97 46.81
C ILE A 388 15.25 35.90 46.50
N SER A 389 14.09 35.52 47.00
CA SER A 389 12.93 36.41 47.12
C SER A 389 13.31 37.53 48.07
N GLN A 390 13.33 38.76 47.59
CA GLN A 390 13.02 39.94 48.38
C GLN A 390 11.56 40.34 48.12
#